data_f418d8fcdfbf9dfe4970b038f3c3414e
#
_entry.id   f418d8fcdfbf9dfe4970b038f3c3414e
#
_cell.length_a   1.000
_cell.length_b   1.000
_cell.length_c   1.000
_cell.angle_alpha   90.00
_cell.angle_beta   90.00
_cell.angle_gamma   90.00
#
_symmetry.space_group_name_H-M   'P 1'
#
loop_
_entity.id
_entity.type
_entity.pdbx_description
1 polymer ?
#
loop_
_entity_poly.entity_id
_entity_poly.type
_entity_poly.pdbx_seq_one_letter_code
_entity_poly.pdbx_strand_id
1 'polypeptide(L)'
;MAGGWVIGSLDTHDGSCRALANRSGCRVASVGYRLAPEHRFPAAVEDCWKVTRWAFDQRAAVAMAGDSAGGNLAAVMAVRARDAGLPLARQALVYPVTDWQFDTTSYARNAEGYGLTLPAMRWYWDHYLGGTDGLHPEASPLRAESLAGVAPALVVVCEFDPLRDEGVAYAERLREAGVPVRLSEYEGMIHGFIRMQALIDRSQDLLHELGRFLAGAMSRGGD
;
A
#
# COMPACT_ATOMS: atom_id res chain seq x y z
N MET A 1 -4.36 4.54 5.71
CA MET A 1 -5.55 5.20 5.14
C MET A 1 -5.30 5.44 3.67
N ALA A 2 -6.30 5.30 2.82
CA ALA A 2 -6.15 5.49 1.39
C ALA A 2 -7.38 6.22 0.84
N GLY A 3 -7.18 6.94 -0.20
CA GLY A 3 -8.14 7.77 -0.92
C GLY A 3 -7.36 8.76 -1.76
N GLY A 4 -6.38 8.25 -2.55
CA GLY A 4 -5.53 9.05 -3.43
C GLY A 4 -4.77 10.17 -2.72
N TRP A 5 -4.38 10.00 -1.46
CA TRP A 5 -3.72 11.01 -0.61
C TRP A 5 -4.56 12.27 -0.33
N VAL A 6 -5.78 12.35 -0.85
CA VAL A 6 -6.64 13.56 -0.84
C VAL A 6 -7.86 13.38 0.06
N ILE A 7 -8.41 12.17 0.09
CA ILE A 7 -9.62 11.84 0.85
C ILE A 7 -9.39 10.65 1.78
N GLY A 8 -10.34 10.44 2.69
CA GLY A 8 -10.30 9.37 3.67
C GLY A 8 -9.95 9.88 5.08
N SER A 9 -10.26 9.07 6.06
CA SER A 9 -10.02 9.38 7.47
C SER A 9 -9.72 8.09 8.24
N LEU A 10 -9.36 8.21 9.52
CA LEU A 10 -9.27 7.05 10.41
C LEU A 10 -10.59 6.28 10.44
N ASP A 11 -11.73 6.98 10.46
CA ASP A 11 -13.06 6.36 10.51
C ASP A 11 -13.39 5.55 9.27
N THR A 12 -13.01 6.04 8.07
CA THR A 12 -13.29 5.32 6.82
C THR A 12 -12.57 3.98 6.69
N HIS A 13 -11.52 3.76 7.49
CA HIS A 13 -10.70 2.54 7.47
C HIS A 13 -10.73 1.77 8.80
N ASP A 14 -11.47 2.26 9.82
CA ASP A 14 -11.52 1.64 11.14
C ASP A 14 -11.98 0.18 11.08
N GLY A 15 -13.02 -0.11 10.30
CA GLY A 15 -13.53 -1.47 10.11
C GLY A 15 -12.47 -2.44 9.57
N SER A 16 -11.71 -2.02 8.55
CA SER A 16 -10.63 -2.84 7.97
C SER A 16 -9.47 -3.00 8.95
N CYS A 17 -9.10 -1.95 9.68
CA CYS A 17 -8.03 -2.00 10.69
C CYS A 17 -8.39 -2.93 11.85
N ARG A 18 -9.61 -2.85 12.38
CA ARG A 18 -10.10 -3.77 13.44
C ARG A 18 -10.15 -5.21 12.96
N ALA A 19 -10.66 -5.43 11.75
CA ALA A 19 -10.71 -6.76 11.16
C ALA A 19 -9.28 -7.33 10.98
N LEU A 20 -8.33 -6.51 10.56
CA LEU A 20 -6.94 -6.92 10.40
C LEU A 20 -6.29 -7.23 11.77
N ALA A 21 -6.51 -6.41 12.80
CA ALA A 21 -6.03 -6.66 14.15
C ALA A 21 -6.55 -8.01 14.70
N ASN A 22 -7.84 -8.27 14.55
CA ASN A 22 -8.46 -9.52 15.02
C ASN A 22 -7.91 -10.76 14.29
N ARG A 23 -7.64 -10.66 12.97
CA ARG A 23 -7.17 -11.79 12.17
C ARG A 23 -5.67 -12.03 12.26
N SER A 24 -4.89 -11.00 12.50
CA SER A 24 -3.44 -11.11 12.61
C SER A 24 -2.95 -11.35 14.04
N GLY A 25 -3.76 -11.00 15.05
CA GLY A 25 -3.33 -10.93 16.45
C GLY A 25 -2.34 -9.78 16.71
N CYS A 26 -2.10 -8.91 15.73
CA CYS A 26 -1.18 -7.78 15.86
C CYS A 26 -1.89 -6.55 16.41
N ARG A 27 -1.14 -5.70 17.11
CA ARG A 27 -1.59 -4.32 17.34
C ARG A 27 -1.51 -3.55 16.02
N VAL A 28 -2.59 -2.85 15.65
CA VAL A 28 -2.65 -2.05 14.43
C VAL A 28 -2.68 -0.56 14.80
N ALA A 29 -1.70 0.19 14.29
CA ALA A 29 -1.68 1.64 14.36
C ALA A 29 -2.14 2.20 13.00
N SER A 30 -3.32 2.82 12.96
CA SER A 30 -3.82 3.50 11.76
C SER A 30 -3.26 4.92 11.68
N VAL A 31 -2.59 5.25 10.58
CA VAL A 31 -1.90 6.52 10.42
C VAL A 31 -2.81 7.57 9.78
N GLY A 32 -3.11 8.63 10.52
CA GLY A 32 -3.80 9.83 10.02
C GLY A 32 -2.81 10.83 9.44
N TYR A 33 -2.29 10.57 8.24
CA TYR A 33 -1.37 11.50 7.58
C TYR A 33 -2.10 12.72 7.01
N ARG A 34 -1.38 13.82 6.84
CA ARG A 34 -1.89 15.07 6.24
C ARG A 34 -2.25 14.85 4.78
N LEU A 35 -3.41 15.37 4.39
CA LEU A 35 -3.98 15.20 3.06
C LEU A 35 -3.65 16.36 2.13
N ALA A 36 -3.52 16.06 0.84
CA ALA A 36 -3.51 17.04 -0.24
C ALA A 36 -4.96 17.49 -0.56
N PRO A 37 -5.15 18.66 -1.17
CA PRO A 37 -4.14 19.61 -1.65
C PRO A 37 -3.57 20.54 -0.57
N GLU A 38 -4.11 20.55 0.66
CA GLU A 38 -3.66 21.42 1.75
C GLU A 38 -2.22 21.08 2.14
N HIS A 39 -1.86 19.80 2.09
CA HIS A 39 -0.53 19.29 2.41
C HIS A 39 -0.06 18.33 1.31
N ARG A 40 0.55 18.91 0.29
CA ARG A 40 1.06 18.19 -0.88
C ARG A 40 2.26 17.29 -0.56
N PHE A 41 2.66 16.48 -1.53
CA PHE A 41 3.90 15.71 -1.46
C PHE A 41 5.08 16.63 -1.04
N PRO A 42 5.94 16.19 -0.09
CA PRO A 42 5.99 14.87 0.54
C PRO A 42 5.31 14.77 1.92
N ALA A 43 4.35 15.64 2.28
CA ALA A 43 3.80 15.73 3.64
C ALA A 43 3.28 14.38 4.18
N ALA A 44 2.53 13.61 3.39
CA ALA A 44 2.03 12.28 3.78
C ALA A 44 3.19 11.29 4.02
N VAL A 45 4.23 11.33 3.19
CA VAL A 45 5.44 10.50 3.33
C VAL A 45 6.14 10.81 4.65
N GLU A 46 6.32 12.09 4.98
CA GLU A 46 6.98 12.51 6.22
C GLU A 46 6.18 12.11 7.46
N ASP A 47 4.85 12.21 7.41
CA ASP A 47 4.00 11.81 8.53
C ASP A 47 4.05 10.29 8.74
N CYS A 48 3.96 9.51 7.66
CA CYS A 48 4.12 8.06 7.73
C CYS A 48 5.50 7.66 8.26
N TRP A 49 6.55 8.37 7.85
CA TRP A 49 7.91 8.09 8.34
C TRP A 49 8.06 8.35 9.83
N LYS A 50 7.49 9.44 10.36
CA LYS A 50 7.49 9.71 11.81
C LYS A 50 6.82 8.57 12.60
N VAL A 51 5.65 8.10 12.13
CA VAL A 51 4.94 7.00 12.78
C VAL A 51 5.70 5.68 12.65
N THR A 52 6.32 5.44 11.50
CA THR A 52 7.18 4.26 11.28
C THR A 52 8.31 4.21 12.29
N ARG A 53 9.05 5.29 12.46
CA ARG A 53 10.12 5.39 13.46
C ARG A 53 9.61 5.17 14.88
N TRP A 54 8.51 5.84 15.24
CA TRP A 54 7.89 5.64 16.55
C TRP A 54 7.52 4.16 16.78
N ALA A 55 7.02 3.45 15.76
CA ALA A 55 6.67 2.03 15.90
C ALA A 55 7.94 1.18 16.21
N PHE A 56 9.06 1.45 15.59
CA PHE A 56 10.33 0.79 15.90
C PHE A 56 10.82 1.10 17.32
N ASP A 57 10.62 2.32 17.81
CA ASP A 57 11.00 2.73 19.17
C ASP A 57 10.23 1.93 20.25
N GLN A 58 9.07 1.34 19.91
CA GLN A 58 8.31 0.45 20.80
C GLN A 58 8.96 -0.94 20.99
N ARG A 59 10.10 -1.21 20.38
CA ARG A 59 10.84 -2.49 20.44
C ARG A 59 9.99 -3.71 20.05
N ALA A 60 9.07 -3.56 19.11
CA ALA A 60 8.25 -4.62 18.57
C ALA A 60 8.69 -4.95 17.13
N ALA A 61 8.36 -6.13 16.65
CA ALA A 61 8.44 -6.41 15.23
C ALA A 61 7.44 -5.51 14.50
N VAL A 62 7.90 -4.77 13.48
CA VAL A 62 7.10 -3.81 12.74
C VAL A 62 6.82 -4.35 11.35
N ALA A 63 5.56 -4.31 10.94
CA ALA A 63 5.14 -4.56 9.55
C ALA A 63 4.33 -3.37 9.04
N MET A 64 4.38 -3.15 7.73
CA MET A 64 3.59 -2.12 7.07
C MET A 64 2.45 -2.76 6.28
N ALA A 65 1.29 -2.10 6.30
CA ALA A 65 0.16 -2.48 5.46
C ALA A 65 -0.55 -1.22 4.95
N GLY A 66 -1.03 -1.28 3.71
CA GLY A 66 -1.81 -0.18 3.15
C GLY A 66 -2.51 -0.58 1.87
N ASP A 67 -3.61 0.11 1.58
CA ASP A 67 -4.41 -0.05 0.38
C ASP A 67 -4.31 1.20 -0.51
N SER A 68 -4.26 1.04 -1.82
CA SER A 68 -4.24 2.16 -2.79
C SER A 68 -3.08 3.15 -2.51
N ALA A 69 -3.35 4.43 -2.30
CA ALA A 69 -2.36 5.40 -1.84
C ALA A 69 -1.68 5.02 -0.52
N GLY A 70 -2.39 4.31 0.38
CA GLY A 70 -1.79 3.72 1.58
C GLY A 70 -0.81 2.60 1.26
N GLY A 71 -1.07 1.81 0.20
CA GLY A 71 -0.14 0.82 -0.35
C GLY A 71 1.12 1.47 -0.93
N ASN A 72 0.96 2.61 -1.62
CA ASN A 72 2.07 3.45 -2.06
C ASN A 72 2.95 3.86 -0.87
N LEU A 73 2.36 4.50 0.13
CA LEU A 73 3.08 4.96 1.31
C LEU A 73 3.75 3.80 2.07
N ALA A 74 3.11 2.62 2.15
CA ALA A 74 3.71 1.44 2.76
C ALA A 74 4.94 0.95 1.99
N ALA A 75 4.90 0.95 0.66
CA ALA A 75 6.04 0.61 -0.19
C ALA A 75 7.20 1.60 -0.01
N VAL A 76 6.91 2.90 0.01
CA VAL A 76 7.91 3.96 0.27
C VAL A 76 8.51 3.80 1.66
N MET A 77 7.70 3.50 2.69
CA MET A 77 8.21 3.25 4.05
C MET A 77 9.10 2.02 4.13
N ALA A 78 8.82 0.97 3.33
CA ALA A 78 9.67 -0.21 3.28
C ALA A 78 11.06 0.11 2.71
N VAL A 79 11.14 0.95 1.68
CA VAL A 79 12.41 1.44 1.11
C VAL A 79 13.15 2.31 2.14
N ARG A 80 12.48 3.30 2.74
CA ARG A 80 13.09 4.16 3.76
C ARG A 80 13.57 3.37 5.00
N ALA A 81 12.82 2.35 5.43
CA ALA A 81 13.22 1.51 6.55
C ALA A 81 14.52 0.75 6.23
N ARG A 82 14.62 0.14 5.04
CA ARG A 82 15.85 -0.50 4.57
C ARG A 82 17.03 0.48 4.58
N ASP A 83 16.85 1.67 4.01
CA ASP A 83 17.91 2.69 3.87
C ASP A 83 18.38 3.21 5.25
N ALA A 84 17.47 3.23 6.22
CA ALA A 84 17.77 3.59 7.61
C ALA A 84 18.27 2.41 8.45
N GLY A 85 18.43 1.22 7.88
CA GLY A 85 18.85 0.01 8.63
C GLY A 85 17.82 -0.49 9.64
N LEU A 86 16.54 -0.12 9.48
CA LEU A 86 15.47 -0.57 10.36
C LEU A 86 14.89 -1.91 9.86
N PRO A 87 14.78 -2.94 10.72
CA PRO A 87 14.42 -4.29 10.32
C PRO A 87 12.89 -4.44 10.14
N LEU A 88 12.33 -3.88 9.06
CA LEU A 88 10.93 -4.07 8.74
C LEU A 88 10.65 -5.55 8.47
N ALA A 89 9.71 -6.15 9.21
CA ALA A 89 9.44 -7.57 9.12
C ALA A 89 8.72 -7.96 7.83
N ARG A 90 7.70 -7.19 7.41
CA ARG A 90 6.88 -7.45 6.21
C ARG A 90 6.21 -6.18 5.70
N GLN A 91 5.84 -6.21 4.41
CA GLN A 91 4.99 -5.20 3.78
C GLN A 91 3.81 -5.85 3.06
N ALA A 92 2.58 -5.40 3.33
CA ALA A 92 1.36 -5.84 2.67
C ALA A 92 0.76 -4.68 1.86
N LEU A 93 0.79 -4.80 0.55
CA LEU A 93 0.45 -3.75 -0.41
C LEU A 93 -0.82 -4.17 -1.14
N VAL A 94 -1.94 -3.54 -0.82
CA VAL A 94 -3.25 -3.89 -1.37
C VAL A 94 -3.57 -2.93 -2.51
N TYR A 95 -3.63 -3.44 -3.74
CA TYR A 95 -3.77 -2.69 -4.98
C TYR A 95 -3.01 -1.35 -4.96
N PRO A 96 -1.69 -1.39 -4.72
CA PRO A 96 -0.92 -0.19 -4.44
C PRO A 96 -0.81 0.70 -5.68
N VAL A 97 -0.81 2.02 -5.49
CA VAL A 97 -0.31 2.95 -6.49
C VAL A 97 1.22 2.87 -6.46
N THR A 98 1.86 2.59 -7.59
CA THR A 98 3.32 2.41 -7.62
C THR A 98 4.04 3.29 -8.63
N ASP A 99 3.31 3.89 -9.58
CA ASP A 99 3.90 4.73 -10.62
C ASP A 99 2.99 5.91 -11.03
N TRP A 100 3.61 6.96 -11.52
CA TRP A 100 2.94 8.13 -12.11
C TRP A 100 2.90 8.03 -13.64
N GLN A 101 2.64 6.85 -14.19
CA GLN A 101 2.39 6.63 -15.61
C GLN A 101 1.03 5.97 -15.80
N PHE A 102 0.31 6.40 -16.84
CA PHE A 102 -1.08 6.02 -17.06
C PHE A 102 -1.24 5.29 -18.40
N ASP A 103 -0.20 4.61 -18.87
CA ASP A 103 -0.09 4.01 -20.20
C ASP A 103 -0.12 2.46 -20.19
N THR A 104 -0.39 1.85 -19.03
CA THR A 104 -0.51 0.39 -18.94
C THR A 104 -1.80 -0.11 -19.58
N THR A 105 -1.82 -1.41 -19.90
CA THR A 105 -3.01 -2.07 -20.45
C THR A 105 -4.19 -2.00 -19.48
N SER A 106 -3.95 -2.13 -18.16
CA SER A 106 -5.00 -2.04 -17.16
C SER A 106 -5.61 -0.64 -17.08
N TYR A 107 -4.81 0.42 -17.23
CA TYR A 107 -5.34 1.79 -17.35
C TYR A 107 -6.22 1.97 -18.59
N ALA A 108 -5.87 1.36 -19.72
CA ALA A 108 -6.68 1.44 -20.93
C ALA A 108 -7.98 0.62 -20.81
N ARG A 109 -7.91 -0.60 -20.27
CA ARG A 109 -9.06 -1.52 -20.18
C ARG A 109 -10.05 -1.14 -19.08
N ASN A 110 -9.56 -0.64 -17.95
CA ASN A 110 -10.34 -0.37 -16.75
C ASN A 110 -10.46 1.15 -16.49
N ALA A 111 -10.31 1.98 -17.53
CA ALA A 111 -10.34 3.43 -17.44
C ALA A 111 -11.64 3.97 -16.81
N GLU A 112 -12.75 3.27 -17.02
CA GLU A 112 -14.10 3.63 -16.59
C GLU A 112 -14.92 2.38 -16.22
N GLY A 113 -16.02 2.56 -15.48
CA GLY A 113 -17.00 1.49 -15.22
C GLY A 113 -16.74 0.64 -13.97
N TYR A 114 -15.55 0.71 -13.36
CA TYR A 114 -15.16 -0.16 -12.26
C TYR A 114 -14.83 0.59 -10.94
N GLY A 115 -15.45 1.76 -10.74
CA GLY A 115 -15.30 2.57 -9.53
C GLY A 115 -14.13 3.54 -9.60
N LEU A 116 -12.89 3.06 -9.50
CA LEU A 116 -11.73 3.91 -9.77
C LEU A 116 -11.56 4.12 -11.27
N THR A 117 -11.35 5.36 -11.69
CA THR A 117 -11.22 5.72 -13.10
C THR A 117 -9.88 6.39 -13.40
N LEU A 118 -9.45 6.34 -14.67
CA LEU A 118 -8.25 7.07 -15.10
C LEU A 118 -8.36 8.60 -14.86
N PRO A 119 -9.47 9.29 -15.16
CA PRO A 119 -9.62 10.69 -14.80
C PRO A 119 -9.48 10.96 -13.30
N ALA A 120 -10.03 10.07 -12.45
CA ALA A 120 -9.91 10.19 -11.01
C ALA A 120 -8.43 10.02 -10.55
N MET A 121 -7.70 9.07 -11.12
CA MET A 121 -6.28 8.89 -10.81
C MET A 121 -5.45 10.13 -11.16
N ARG A 122 -5.66 10.71 -12.33
CA ARG A 122 -5.00 11.96 -12.73
C ARG A 122 -5.33 13.08 -11.75
N TRP A 123 -6.60 13.23 -11.38
CA TRP A 123 -7.05 14.23 -10.41
C TRP A 123 -6.36 14.06 -9.03
N TYR A 124 -6.25 12.82 -8.53
CA TYR A 124 -5.55 12.54 -7.26
C TYR A 124 -4.07 12.92 -7.34
N TRP A 125 -3.40 12.52 -8.40
CA TRP A 125 -2.00 12.83 -8.60
C TRP A 125 -1.72 14.33 -8.73
N ASP A 126 -2.55 15.07 -9.46
CA ASP A 126 -2.42 16.53 -9.63
C ASP A 126 -2.52 17.24 -8.26
N HIS A 127 -3.46 16.84 -7.42
CA HIS A 127 -3.62 17.38 -6.07
C HIS A 127 -2.46 17.00 -5.16
N TYR A 128 -2.02 15.74 -5.22
CA TYR A 128 -0.96 15.22 -4.37
C TYR A 128 0.40 15.86 -4.68
N LEU A 129 0.76 15.94 -5.95
CA LEU A 129 2.06 16.46 -6.39
C LEU A 129 2.14 17.98 -6.38
N GLY A 130 1.06 18.66 -6.83
CA GLY A 130 1.04 20.12 -6.93
C GLY A 130 2.15 20.71 -7.80
N GLY A 131 2.54 20.00 -8.84
CA GLY A 131 3.61 20.39 -9.77
C GLY A 131 4.98 19.77 -9.47
N THR A 132 5.13 18.96 -8.43
CA THR A 132 6.33 18.16 -8.19
C THR A 132 6.42 17.01 -9.19
N ASP A 133 7.64 16.58 -9.54
CA ASP A 133 7.86 15.44 -10.43
C ASP A 133 7.28 14.14 -9.83
N GLY A 134 6.30 13.56 -10.52
CA GLY A 134 5.63 12.34 -10.11
C GLY A 134 6.50 11.09 -10.25
N LEU A 135 7.59 11.14 -11.01
CA LEU A 135 8.57 10.04 -11.13
C LEU A 135 9.55 9.99 -9.94
N HIS A 136 9.46 10.93 -9.00
CA HIS A 136 10.27 10.87 -7.78
C HIS A 136 10.04 9.54 -7.05
N PRO A 137 11.09 8.80 -6.64
CA PRO A 137 10.96 7.44 -6.06
C PRO A 137 10.06 7.36 -4.82
N GLU A 138 9.94 8.44 -4.06
CA GLU A 138 9.04 8.49 -2.89
C GLU A 138 7.59 8.87 -3.26
N ALA A 139 7.33 9.23 -4.51
CA ALA A 139 5.98 9.32 -5.05
C ALA A 139 5.64 8.05 -5.84
N SER A 140 6.57 7.58 -6.67
CA SER A 140 6.46 6.40 -7.51
C SER A 140 7.48 5.33 -7.10
N PRO A 141 7.18 4.45 -6.13
CA PRO A 141 8.13 3.45 -5.63
C PRO A 141 8.58 2.44 -6.70
N LEU A 142 7.84 2.30 -7.79
CA LEU A 142 8.28 1.55 -8.96
C LEU A 142 9.53 2.16 -9.60
N ARG A 143 9.88 3.42 -9.33
CA ARG A 143 11.05 4.14 -9.83
C ARG A 143 12.24 4.13 -8.87
N ALA A 144 12.13 3.45 -7.73
CA ALA A 144 13.24 3.32 -6.81
C ALA A 144 14.47 2.72 -7.52
N GLU A 145 15.66 3.25 -7.27
CA GLU A 145 16.91 2.79 -7.88
C GLU A 145 17.16 1.30 -7.59
N SER A 146 16.94 0.89 -6.35
CA SER A 146 17.06 -0.49 -5.92
C SER A 146 15.96 -0.87 -4.93
N LEU A 147 15.43 -2.09 -5.08
CA LEU A 147 14.53 -2.73 -4.12
C LEU A 147 15.20 -3.88 -3.36
N ALA A 148 16.50 -4.08 -3.55
CA ALA A 148 17.23 -5.12 -2.83
C ALA A 148 17.19 -4.86 -1.31
N GLY A 149 16.97 -5.90 -0.54
CA GLY A 149 16.98 -5.84 0.92
C GLY A 149 15.73 -5.21 1.56
N VAL A 150 14.71 -4.80 0.79
CA VAL A 150 13.43 -4.39 1.40
C VAL A 150 12.69 -5.61 1.98
N ALA A 151 11.75 -5.35 2.89
CA ALA A 151 11.01 -6.39 3.60
C ALA A 151 10.22 -7.30 2.64
N PRO A 152 10.05 -8.61 2.98
CA PRO A 152 9.19 -9.52 2.24
C PRO A 152 7.79 -8.95 2.02
N ALA A 153 7.23 -9.13 0.81
CA ALA A 153 6.02 -8.45 0.38
C ALA A 153 4.86 -9.43 0.08
N LEU A 154 3.65 -9.03 0.45
CA LEU A 154 2.42 -9.46 -0.15
C LEU A 154 1.89 -8.32 -1.01
N VAL A 155 1.79 -8.52 -2.30
CA VAL A 155 1.17 -7.59 -3.25
C VAL A 155 -0.16 -8.17 -3.70
N VAL A 156 -1.23 -7.43 -3.50
CA VAL A 156 -2.58 -7.81 -3.92
C VAL A 156 -3.00 -6.89 -5.05
N VAL A 157 -3.55 -7.46 -6.13
CA VAL A 157 -4.11 -6.70 -7.25
C VAL A 157 -5.53 -7.18 -7.55
N CYS A 158 -6.33 -6.34 -8.20
CA CYS A 158 -7.69 -6.65 -8.63
C CYS A 158 -7.75 -6.76 -10.14
N GLU A 159 -8.59 -7.65 -10.66
CA GLU A 159 -8.77 -7.81 -12.10
C GLU A 159 -9.29 -6.54 -12.78
N PHE A 160 -10.31 -5.91 -12.20
CA PHE A 160 -10.95 -4.71 -12.74
C PHE A 160 -10.45 -3.44 -12.03
N ASP A 161 -9.15 -3.19 -12.13
CA ASP A 161 -8.48 -2.06 -11.49
C ASP A 161 -7.49 -1.41 -12.47
N PRO A 162 -7.54 -0.08 -12.69
CA PRO A 162 -6.50 0.62 -13.44
C PRO A 162 -5.08 0.37 -12.93
N LEU A 163 -4.92 0.16 -11.61
CA LEU A 163 -3.61 0.00 -10.94
C LEU A 163 -3.06 -1.43 -11.02
N ARG A 164 -3.79 -2.37 -11.66
CA ARG A 164 -3.40 -3.79 -11.68
C ARG A 164 -1.98 -3.99 -12.20
N ASP A 165 -1.70 -3.46 -13.38
CA ASP A 165 -0.44 -3.77 -14.08
C ASP A 165 0.77 -3.10 -13.40
N GLU A 166 0.63 -1.90 -12.83
CA GLU A 166 1.70 -1.27 -12.07
C GLU A 166 1.98 -2.00 -10.74
N GLY A 167 0.94 -2.55 -10.10
CA GLY A 167 1.09 -3.41 -8.92
C GLY A 167 1.81 -4.72 -9.24
N VAL A 168 1.49 -5.36 -10.38
CA VAL A 168 2.20 -6.53 -10.88
C VAL A 168 3.66 -6.20 -11.19
N ALA A 169 3.92 -5.10 -11.90
CA ALA A 169 5.28 -4.67 -12.22
C ALA A 169 6.13 -4.41 -10.96
N TYR A 170 5.53 -3.84 -9.92
CA TYR A 170 6.22 -3.63 -8.65
C TYR A 170 6.57 -4.97 -7.97
N ALA A 171 5.65 -5.95 -7.99
CA ALA A 171 5.90 -7.28 -7.46
C ALA A 171 7.03 -8.01 -8.23
N GLU A 172 7.10 -7.83 -9.55
CA GLU A 172 8.16 -8.38 -10.38
C GLU A 172 9.51 -7.74 -10.07
N ARG A 173 9.59 -6.41 -9.97
CA ARG A 173 10.81 -5.71 -9.57
C ARG A 173 11.32 -6.12 -8.19
N LEU A 174 10.42 -6.36 -7.24
CA LEU A 174 10.80 -6.90 -5.93
C LEU A 174 11.41 -8.31 -6.06
N ARG A 175 10.85 -9.19 -6.87
CA ARG A 175 11.40 -10.55 -7.12
C ARG A 175 12.76 -10.49 -7.79
N GLU A 176 12.92 -9.66 -8.81
CA GLU A 176 14.19 -9.43 -9.50
C GLU A 176 15.28 -8.94 -8.55
N ALA A 177 14.89 -8.14 -7.54
CA ALA A 177 15.79 -7.68 -6.47
C ALA A 177 16.04 -8.72 -5.37
N GLY A 178 15.56 -9.96 -5.52
CA GLY A 178 15.75 -11.06 -4.57
C GLY A 178 14.85 -10.98 -3.33
N VAL A 179 13.80 -10.14 -3.33
CA VAL A 179 12.86 -10.03 -2.22
C VAL A 179 11.82 -11.16 -2.31
N PRO A 180 11.52 -11.86 -1.20
CA PRO A 180 10.41 -12.82 -1.17
C PRO A 180 9.07 -12.10 -1.40
N VAL A 181 8.37 -12.46 -2.50
CA VAL A 181 7.10 -11.83 -2.89
C VAL A 181 6.02 -12.87 -3.12
N ARG A 182 4.88 -12.66 -2.46
CA ARG A 182 3.61 -13.27 -2.83
C ARG A 182 2.78 -12.24 -3.60
N LEU A 183 2.39 -12.56 -4.83
CA LEU A 183 1.42 -11.81 -5.62
C LEU A 183 0.09 -12.56 -5.59
N SER A 184 -0.98 -11.88 -5.20
CA SER A 184 -2.34 -12.42 -5.17
C SER A 184 -3.25 -11.57 -6.04
N GLU A 185 -3.80 -12.16 -7.09
CA GLU A 185 -4.78 -11.53 -7.96
C GLU A 185 -6.20 -11.93 -7.53
N TYR A 186 -7.06 -10.94 -7.34
CA TYR A 186 -8.46 -11.12 -6.99
C TYR A 186 -9.33 -10.96 -8.23
N GLU A 187 -9.63 -12.10 -8.88
CA GLU A 187 -10.54 -12.18 -10.03
C GLU A 187 -11.94 -11.69 -9.66
N GLY A 188 -12.61 -10.99 -10.58
CA GLY A 188 -13.94 -10.41 -10.39
C GLY A 188 -13.97 -9.20 -9.47
N MET A 189 -12.85 -8.78 -8.89
CA MET A 189 -12.82 -7.68 -7.92
C MET A 189 -12.39 -6.36 -8.55
N ILE A 190 -12.90 -5.29 -7.93
CA ILE A 190 -12.62 -3.89 -8.27
C ILE A 190 -11.75 -3.24 -7.21
N HIS A 191 -11.17 -2.08 -7.55
CA HIS A 191 -10.44 -1.25 -6.60
C HIS A 191 -11.27 -0.89 -5.36
N GLY A 192 -10.67 -0.95 -4.18
CA GLY A 192 -11.32 -0.56 -2.92
C GLY A 192 -12.21 -1.62 -2.28
N PHE A 193 -12.27 -2.85 -2.82
CA PHE A 193 -13.15 -3.90 -2.29
C PHE A 193 -12.85 -4.32 -0.85
N ILE A 194 -11.65 -4.11 -0.32
CA ILE A 194 -11.32 -4.40 1.09
C ILE A 194 -12.30 -3.73 2.07
N ARG A 195 -12.90 -2.61 1.70
CA ARG A 195 -13.86 -1.88 2.54
C ARG A 195 -15.30 -2.39 2.40
N MET A 196 -15.56 -3.32 1.49
CA MET A 196 -16.89 -3.85 1.20
C MET A 196 -17.19 -5.14 1.99
N GLN A 197 -16.72 -5.23 3.24
CA GLN A 197 -16.75 -6.44 4.07
C GLN A 197 -18.15 -6.97 4.37
N ALA A 198 -19.16 -6.10 4.39
CA ALA A 198 -20.54 -6.48 4.61
C ALA A 198 -21.28 -6.91 3.33
N LEU A 199 -20.67 -6.72 2.16
CA LEU A 199 -21.30 -6.91 0.86
C LEU A 199 -20.61 -7.99 0.01
N ILE A 200 -19.31 -8.19 0.19
CA ILE A 200 -18.48 -9.03 -0.68
C ILE A 200 -17.65 -10.00 0.16
N ASP A 201 -17.89 -11.30 0.01
CA ASP A 201 -17.17 -12.36 0.74
C ASP A 201 -15.66 -12.31 0.45
N ARG A 202 -15.28 -11.98 -0.77
CA ARG A 202 -13.86 -11.83 -1.18
C ARG A 202 -13.12 -10.78 -0.35
N SER A 203 -13.82 -9.79 0.23
CA SER A 203 -13.21 -8.84 1.18
C SER A 203 -12.79 -9.54 2.48
N GLN A 204 -13.56 -10.53 2.93
CA GLN A 204 -13.23 -11.35 4.09
C GLN A 204 -12.03 -12.27 3.79
N ASP A 205 -11.98 -12.85 2.58
CA ASP A 205 -10.85 -13.68 2.12
C ASP A 205 -9.55 -12.87 2.13
N LEU A 206 -9.58 -11.66 1.57
CA LEU A 206 -8.44 -10.75 1.58
C LEU A 206 -7.96 -10.43 3.00
N LEU A 207 -8.87 -10.09 3.91
CA LEU A 207 -8.52 -9.79 5.29
C LEU A 207 -7.94 -11.01 6.03
N HIS A 208 -8.39 -12.22 5.72
CA HIS A 208 -7.79 -13.45 6.24
C HIS A 208 -6.39 -13.68 5.67
N GLU A 209 -6.18 -13.42 4.38
CA GLU A 209 -4.87 -13.55 3.74
C GLU A 209 -3.86 -12.55 4.34
N LEU A 210 -4.26 -11.27 4.47
CA LEU A 210 -3.46 -10.23 5.12
C LEU A 210 -3.13 -10.58 6.57
N GLY A 211 -4.13 -11.05 7.33
CA GLY A 211 -3.96 -11.46 8.71
C GLY A 211 -2.92 -12.57 8.86
N ARG A 212 -3.02 -13.63 8.07
CA ARG A 212 -2.04 -14.73 8.06
C ARG A 212 -0.64 -14.28 7.66
N PHE A 213 -0.57 -13.42 6.63
CA PHE A 213 0.72 -12.89 6.18
C PHE A 213 1.39 -12.07 7.28
N LEU A 214 0.67 -11.17 7.94
CA LEU A 214 1.22 -10.30 8.98
C LEU A 214 1.52 -11.06 10.30
N ALA A 215 0.68 -12.01 10.70
CA ALA A 215 0.93 -12.85 11.89
C ALA A 215 2.27 -13.58 11.82
N GLY A 216 2.65 -14.06 10.64
CA GLY A 216 3.95 -14.72 10.44
C GLY A 216 5.17 -13.79 10.59
N ALA A 217 4.99 -12.48 10.74
CA ALA A 217 6.05 -11.54 11.09
C ALA A 217 6.40 -11.59 12.58
N MET A 218 5.42 -11.96 13.43
CA MET A 218 5.55 -11.94 14.89
C MET A 218 6.16 -13.24 15.45
N SER A 219 6.13 -14.33 14.69
CA SER A 219 6.62 -15.65 15.12
C SER A 219 8.15 -15.83 15.02
N ARG A 220 8.89 -14.86 14.48
CA ARG A 220 10.37 -14.93 14.34
C ARG A 220 11.15 -14.15 15.39
N GLY A 221 10.50 -13.60 16.41
CA GLY A 221 11.11 -12.79 17.46
C GLY A 221 11.28 -13.50 18.80
N GLY A 222 11.23 -14.82 18.83
CA GLY A 222 11.34 -15.64 20.05
C GLY A 222 12.32 -16.80 19.87
N ASP A 223 13.60 -16.49 19.70
CA ASP A 223 14.73 -17.39 19.99
C ASP A 223 15.89 -16.55 20.54
#